data_8952c3a46fce375859ea073f25d919ba
#
_entry.id   8952c3a46fce375859ea073f25d919ba
#
_cell.length_a   1.000
_cell.length_b   1.000
_cell.length_c   1.000
_cell.angle_alpha   90.00
_cell.angle_beta   90.00
_cell.angle_gamma   90.00
#
_symmetry.space_group_name_H-M   'P 1'
#
loop_
_entity.id
_entity.type
_entity.pdbx_description
1 polymer ?
#
loop_
_entity_poly.entity_id
_entity_poly.type
_entity_poly.pdbx_seq_one_letter_code
_entity_poly.pdbx_strand_id
1 'polypeptide(L)'
;MNIQVSAFGKMSVKASVQQSDEQLSDEQVSMFTLSNANNMEVKILTLGGIIKEITMPDANNAPKHCIQTFDTLDEYVADESYRGAIVGRYANRIGNGCFSLNGTTYHLDKNNGEHNLHGGNAGFHKRNWASSTHCDDQSASVTLTLLSGDGEGGFPGNVAVTACYTLNNDNELSLHIKATTDKPTPLSFTQHAYFTLSNDSSVESTVLTIAADEVTDADSTLLPNGEFVAVNDTPFDFRVPTQIGKNMHDMPSSELFEKVGGYDHNYVLRQSANTQPQAEVSASDTGLTMKLYTNLPGLQFYTGNLKTQQQMGALCLEPQFFPDSPNKPHFPNCIVTPDSPLDMEIRYAFSVTK
;
A
#
# COMPACT_ATOMS: atom_id res chain seq x y z
N MET A 1 23.72 1.81 -11.63
CA MET A 1 22.67 1.03 -10.96
C MET A 1 23.09 -0.43 -10.83
N ASN A 2 22.55 -1.17 -9.87
CA ASN A 2 22.83 -2.61 -9.72
C ASN A 2 21.56 -3.36 -9.30
N ILE A 3 21.45 -4.62 -9.73
CA ILE A 3 20.44 -5.58 -9.27
C ILE A 3 21.13 -6.85 -8.85
N GLN A 4 20.83 -7.31 -7.63
CA GLN A 4 21.21 -8.63 -7.14
C GLN A 4 19.95 -9.45 -6.91
N VAL A 5 20.04 -10.76 -7.22
CA VAL A 5 18.93 -11.71 -7.01
C VAL A 5 19.40 -12.78 -6.07
N SER A 6 18.62 -13.08 -5.05
CA SER A 6 18.87 -14.15 -4.09
C SER A 6 17.61 -14.93 -3.75
N ALA A 7 17.77 -16.14 -3.27
CA ALA A 7 16.68 -16.90 -2.66
C ALA A 7 16.35 -16.29 -1.31
N PHE A 8 15.05 -16.05 -1.04
CA PHE A 8 14.58 -15.63 0.29
C PHE A 8 14.02 -16.81 1.09
N GLY A 9 13.46 -17.80 0.42
CA GLY A 9 12.92 -19.00 1.03
C GLY A 9 12.06 -19.80 0.07
N LYS A 10 11.44 -20.84 0.57
CA LYS A 10 10.45 -21.64 -0.17
C LYS A 10 9.13 -21.62 0.59
N MET A 11 8.05 -21.41 -0.12
CA MET A 11 6.70 -21.51 0.43
C MET A 11 5.96 -22.68 -0.21
N SER A 12 5.17 -23.40 0.60
CA SER A 12 4.31 -24.47 0.12
C SER A 12 2.99 -23.85 -0.38
N VAL A 13 2.68 -24.06 -1.65
CA VAL A 13 1.41 -23.61 -2.26
C VAL A 13 0.57 -24.81 -2.64
N LYS A 14 -0.75 -24.69 -2.47
CA LYS A 14 -1.69 -25.67 -3.00
C LYS A 14 -1.64 -25.58 -4.52
N ALA A 15 -1.34 -26.70 -5.19
CA ALA A 15 -1.40 -26.75 -6.65
C ALA A 15 -2.82 -26.38 -7.12
N SER A 16 -2.92 -25.53 -8.14
CA SER A 16 -4.19 -25.11 -8.73
C SER A 16 -4.93 -26.35 -9.25
N VAL A 17 -6.14 -26.55 -8.73
CA VAL A 17 -6.97 -27.76 -8.82
C VAL A 17 -7.34 -28.12 -10.25
N GLN A 18 -6.95 -29.30 -10.69
CA GLN A 18 -7.75 -30.16 -11.60
C GLN A 18 -7.61 -31.65 -11.29
N GLN A 19 -7.01 -32.05 -10.15
CA GLN A 19 -6.98 -33.47 -9.77
C GLN A 19 -7.12 -33.66 -8.25
N SER A 20 -7.74 -34.76 -7.86
CA SER A 20 -8.26 -35.16 -6.56
C SER A 20 -7.24 -35.45 -5.45
N ASP A 21 -5.99 -35.05 -5.60
CA ASP A 21 -4.97 -35.13 -4.53
C ASP A 21 -4.36 -33.74 -4.32
N GLU A 22 -4.47 -33.21 -3.10
CA GLU A 22 -3.85 -31.96 -2.66
C GLU A 22 -2.31 -32.10 -2.69
N GLN A 23 -1.71 -32.00 -3.86
CA GLN A 23 -0.26 -31.99 -3.98
C GLN A 23 0.26 -30.57 -3.69
N LEU A 24 0.94 -30.40 -2.57
CA LEU A 24 1.68 -29.18 -2.25
C LEU A 24 2.91 -29.12 -3.17
N SER A 25 3.11 -28.00 -3.83
CA SER A 25 4.36 -27.71 -4.54
C SER A 25 5.12 -26.61 -3.80
N ASP A 26 6.42 -26.77 -3.68
CA ASP A 26 7.30 -25.73 -3.13
C ASP A 26 7.60 -24.69 -4.21
N GLU A 27 7.20 -23.43 -3.97
CA GLU A 27 7.57 -22.30 -4.81
C GLU A 27 8.71 -21.51 -4.18
N GLN A 28 9.71 -21.19 -4.99
CA GLN A 28 10.83 -20.34 -4.57
C GLN A 28 10.38 -18.89 -4.50
N VAL A 29 10.50 -18.27 -3.32
CA VAL A 29 10.41 -16.83 -3.15
C VAL A 29 11.78 -16.22 -3.38
N SER A 30 11.85 -15.30 -4.36
CA SER A 30 13.07 -14.57 -4.69
C SER A 30 13.06 -13.18 -4.06
N MET A 31 14.26 -12.69 -3.73
CA MET A 31 14.50 -11.33 -3.28
C MET A 31 15.39 -10.61 -4.29
N PHE A 32 14.95 -9.44 -4.71
CA PHE A 32 15.70 -8.52 -5.58
C PHE A 32 16.20 -7.35 -4.76
N THR A 33 17.49 -7.08 -4.83
CA THR A 33 18.13 -5.90 -4.24
C THR A 33 18.49 -4.93 -5.36
N LEU A 34 17.83 -3.78 -5.38
CA LEU A 34 18.10 -2.66 -6.29
C LEU A 34 18.97 -1.66 -5.54
N SER A 35 20.07 -1.20 -6.15
CA SER A 35 20.97 -0.21 -5.54
C SER A 35 21.31 0.89 -6.53
N ASN A 36 21.28 2.15 -6.08
CA ASN A 36 21.64 3.30 -6.88
C ASN A 36 23.01 3.90 -6.51
N ALA A 37 23.45 4.93 -7.26
CA ALA A 37 24.72 5.59 -7.06
C ALA A 37 24.82 6.40 -5.74
N ASN A 38 23.69 6.69 -5.10
CA ASN A 38 23.59 7.45 -3.85
C ASN A 38 23.49 6.56 -2.60
N ASN A 39 23.82 5.26 -2.74
CA ASN A 39 23.70 4.26 -1.66
C ASN A 39 22.27 4.06 -1.13
N MET A 40 21.24 4.39 -1.91
CA MET A 40 19.89 3.93 -1.63
C MET A 40 19.77 2.48 -2.11
N GLU A 41 19.21 1.64 -1.25
CA GLU A 41 18.96 0.23 -1.52
C GLU A 41 17.50 -0.11 -1.26
N VAL A 42 16.89 -0.87 -2.17
CA VAL A 42 15.51 -1.35 -2.05
C VAL A 42 15.49 -2.86 -2.26
N LYS A 43 14.89 -3.60 -1.33
CA LYS A 43 14.70 -5.06 -1.46
C LYS A 43 13.24 -5.37 -1.71
N ILE A 44 12.97 -6.19 -2.73
CA ILE A 44 11.64 -6.56 -3.17
C ILE A 44 11.53 -8.09 -3.21
N LEU A 45 10.45 -8.63 -2.67
CA LEU A 45 10.15 -10.06 -2.70
C LEU A 45 9.15 -10.39 -3.81
N THR A 46 9.25 -11.57 -4.40
CA THR A 46 8.21 -12.10 -5.29
C THR A 46 6.94 -12.47 -4.52
N LEU A 47 7.02 -12.81 -3.24
CA LEU A 47 5.84 -12.97 -2.39
C LEU A 47 5.17 -11.60 -2.19
N GLY A 48 3.92 -11.48 -2.61
CA GLY A 48 3.10 -10.29 -2.40
C GLY A 48 3.61 -9.01 -3.07
N GLY A 49 4.68 -9.06 -3.88
CA GLY A 49 5.37 -7.86 -4.36
C GLY A 49 5.87 -7.00 -3.20
N ILE A 50 6.28 -7.63 -2.10
CA ILE A 50 6.61 -6.95 -0.84
C ILE A 50 7.87 -6.09 -1.01
N ILE A 51 7.78 -4.81 -0.63
CA ILE A 51 8.98 -4.02 -0.32
C ILE A 51 9.46 -4.49 1.06
N LYS A 52 10.51 -5.32 1.04
CA LYS A 52 11.12 -5.85 2.26
C LYS A 52 11.99 -4.82 2.97
N GLU A 53 12.66 -3.96 2.22
CA GLU A 53 13.59 -2.99 2.80
C GLU A 53 13.72 -1.77 1.91
N ILE A 54 13.82 -0.60 2.52
CA ILE A 54 14.33 0.63 1.93
C ILE A 54 15.39 1.15 2.88
N THR A 55 16.62 1.24 2.40
CA THR A 55 17.75 1.80 3.18
C THR A 55 18.37 2.95 2.41
N MET A 56 18.67 4.04 3.10
CA MET A 56 19.44 5.15 2.54
C MET A 56 20.29 5.85 3.61
N PRO A 57 21.33 6.59 3.22
CA PRO A 57 22.10 7.39 4.16
C PRO A 57 21.26 8.49 4.82
N ASP A 58 21.39 8.67 6.13
CA ASP A 58 20.85 9.81 6.87
C ASP A 58 21.75 11.07 6.75
N ALA A 59 21.41 12.14 7.46
CA ALA A 59 22.21 13.39 7.49
C ALA A 59 23.66 13.19 7.99
N ASN A 60 23.93 12.12 8.73
CA ASN A 60 25.25 11.76 9.24
C ASN A 60 25.96 10.73 8.34
N ASN A 61 25.39 10.37 7.17
CA ASN A 61 25.78 9.29 6.29
C ASN A 61 25.72 7.89 6.95
N ALA A 62 24.95 7.71 8.01
CA ALA A 62 24.66 6.41 8.58
C ALA A 62 23.50 5.74 7.82
N PRO A 63 23.54 4.41 7.61
CA PRO A 63 22.44 3.72 6.95
C PRO A 63 21.18 3.76 7.82
N LYS A 64 20.07 4.28 7.28
CA LYS A 64 18.76 4.30 7.91
C LYS A 64 17.82 3.34 7.18
N HIS A 65 17.24 2.40 7.93
CA HIS A 65 16.13 1.58 7.45
C HIS A 65 14.85 2.40 7.54
N CYS A 66 14.25 2.68 6.39
CA CYS A 66 13.12 3.60 6.26
C CYS A 66 11.75 2.92 6.42
N ILE A 67 11.71 1.61 6.57
CA ILE A 67 10.47 0.84 6.76
C ILE A 67 10.65 -0.24 7.83
N GLN A 68 9.54 -0.62 8.48
CA GLN A 68 9.50 -1.82 9.31
C GLN A 68 9.39 -3.07 8.45
N THR A 69 10.04 -4.15 8.85
CA THR A 69 10.18 -5.39 8.08
C THR A 69 10.19 -6.61 8.99
N PHE A 70 10.08 -7.79 8.40
CA PHE A 70 10.36 -9.07 9.02
C PHE A 70 11.66 -9.66 8.46
N ASP A 71 12.30 -10.54 9.23
CA ASP A 71 13.57 -11.13 8.83
C ASP A 71 13.40 -12.40 8.00
N THR A 72 12.34 -13.17 8.22
CA THR A 72 12.13 -14.48 7.65
C THR A 72 10.89 -14.55 6.77
N LEU A 73 10.87 -15.53 5.86
CA LEU A 73 9.71 -15.82 5.02
C LEU A 73 8.50 -16.28 5.85
N ASP A 74 8.73 -17.07 6.89
CA ASP A 74 7.66 -17.60 7.74
C ASP A 74 6.90 -16.47 8.46
N GLU A 75 7.61 -15.42 8.88
CA GLU A 75 6.99 -14.24 9.46
C GLU A 75 6.08 -13.51 8.45
N TYR A 76 6.51 -13.37 7.19
CA TYR A 76 5.69 -12.78 6.13
C TYR A 76 4.48 -13.67 5.76
N VAL A 77 4.63 -14.99 5.75
CA VAL A 77 3.52 -15.92 5.49
C VAL A 77 2.47 -15.87 6.60
N ALA A 78 2.90 -15.68 7.84
CA ALA A 78 2.04 -15.58 9.02
C ALA A 78 1.47 -14.17 9.23
N ASP A 79 1.96 -13.15 8.49
CA ASP A 79 1.58 -11.75 8.69
C ASP A 79 0.13 -11.48 8.29
N GLU A 80 -0.59 -10.82 9.19
CA GLU A 80 -1.95 -10.31 8.98
C GLU A 80 -1.99 -8.78 8.85
N SER A 81 -0.82 -8.12 8.88
CA SER A 81 -0.69 -6.66 8.77
C SER A 81 -0.38 -6.17 7.35
N TYR A 82 -0.31 -7.07 6.37
CA TYR A 82 -0.02 -6.78 4.95
C TYR A 82 1.33 -6.06 4.74
N ARG A 83 2.28 -6.27 5.61
CA ARG A 83 3.51 -5.49 5.73
C ARG A 83 4.33 -5.46 4.45
N GLY A 84 4.40 -4.26 3.85
CA GLY A 84 5.15 -3.99 2.63
C GLY A 84 4.56 -4.59 1.35
N ALA A 85 3.37 -5.20 1.38
CA ALA A 85 2.81 -5.93 0.25
C ALA A 85 2.04 -5.03 -0.73
N ILE A 86 1.93 -5.49 -1.99
CA ILE A 86 0.91 -5.02 -2.91
C ILE A 86 -0.42 -5.66 -2.50
N VAL A 87 -1.38 -4.82 -2.17
CA VAL A 87 -2.73 -5.22 -1.79
C VAL A 87 -3.66 -5.17 -3.01
N GLY A 88 -4.51 -6.14 -3.16
CA GLY A 88 -5.49 -6.29 -4.25
C GLY A 88 -6.28 -7.61 -4.11
N ARG A 89 -7.37 -7.82 -4.90
CA ARG A 89 -7.86 -6.99 -6.02
C ARG A 89 -8.37 -5.62 -5.58
N TYR A 90 -8.90 -5.48 -4.34
CA TYR A 90 -9.44 -4.23 -3.84
C TYR A 90 -8.77 -3.84 -2.52
N ALA A 91 -8.04 -2.74 -2.53
CA ALA A 91 -7.44 -2.15 -1.34
C ALA A 91 -8.51 -1.60 -0.41
N ASN A 92 -8.31 -1.79 0.90
CA ASN A 92 -9.24 -1.43 1.95
C ASN A 92 -10.56 -2.23 1.90
N ARG A 93 -11.65 -1.73 2.52
CA ARG A 93 -12.88 -2.49 2.77
C ARG A 93 -13.88 -2.42 1.62
N ILE A 94 -14.60 -3.55 1.41
CA ILE A 94 -15.88 -3.60 0.68
C ILE A 94 -16.95 -4.06 1.69
N GLY A 95 -17.97 -3.22 1.87
CA GLY A 95 -19.02 -3.40 2.87
C GLY A 95 -19.80 -4.69 2.72
N ASN A 96 -20.08 -5.37 3.84
CA ASN A 96 -20.81 -6.63 3.91
C ASN A 96 -20.22 -7.76 3.03
N GLY A 97 -18.98 -7.61 2.56
CA GLY A 97 -18.36 -8.56 1.63
C GLY A 97 -19.16 -8.71 0.35
N CYS A 98 -19.80 -7.66 -0.18
CA CYS A 98 -20.54 -7.75 -1.43
C CYS A 98 -20.64 -6.41 -2.16
N PHE A 99 -20.88 -6.49 -3.47
CA PHE A 99 -21.20 -5.35 -4.33
C PHE A 99 -22.09 -5.78 -5.49
N SER A 100 -22.79 -4.83 -6.10
CA SER A 100 -23.60 -5.09 -7.29
C SER A 100 -22.99 -4.42 -8.51
N LEU A 101 -22.85 -5.17 -9.61
CA LEU A 101 -22.31 -4.69 -10.88
C LEU A 101 -23.15 -5.26 -12.03
N ASN A 102 -23.66 -4.38 -12.89
CA ASN A 102 -24.48 -4.75 -14.07
C ASN A 102 -25.68 -5.67 -13.70
N GLY A 103 -26.33 -5.42 -12.57
CA GLY A 103 -27.49 -6.19 -12.10
C GLY A 103 -27.17 -7.53 -11.45
N THR A 104 -25.89 -7.88 -11.31
CA THR A 104 -25.44 -9.09 -10.60
C THR A 104 -24.81 -8.69 -9.26
N THR A 105 -25.21 -9.38 -8.18
CA THR A 105 -24.56 -9.23 -6.87
C THR A 105 -23.44 -10.25 -6.72
N TYR A 106 -22.24 -9.77 -6.40
CA TYR A 106 -21.07 -10.56 -6.14
C TYR A 106 -20.82 -10.63 -4.63
N HIS A 107 -20.52 -11.83 -4.14
CA HIS A 107 -20.22 -12.09 -2.74
C HIS A 107 -18.74 -12.43 -2.61
N LEU A 108 -18.06 -11.70 -1.71
CA LEU A 108 -16.63 -11.80 -1.45
C LEU A 108 -16.37 -12.49 -0.12
N ASP A 109 -15.15 -12.97 0.07
CA ASP A 109 -14.69 -13.45 1.37
C ASP A 109 -14.83 -12.36 2.43
N LYS A 110 -15.33 -12.72 3.61
CA LYS A 110 -15.39 -11.85 4.80
C LYS A 110 -14.22 -12.18 5.71
N ASN A 111 -13.17 -11.38 5.66
CA ASN A 111 -11.95 -11.56 6.44
C ASN A 111 -11.72 -10.47 7.50
N ASN A 112 -12.64 -9.49 7.59
CA ASN A 112 -12.58 -8.42 8.57
C ASN A 112 -13.99 -8.12 9.12
N GLY A 113 -14.43 -8.90 10.11
CA GLY A 113 -15.80 -8.87 10.59
C GLY A 113 -16.79 -9.22 9.48
N GLU A 114 -17.74 -8.32 9.20
CA GLU A 114 -18.71 -8.48 8.12
C GLU A 114 -18.21 -8.02 6.75
N HIS A 115 -16.99 -7.49 6.66
CA HIS A 115 -16.46 -6.86 5.45
C HIS A 115 -15.39 -7.72 4.77
N ASN A 116 -15.19 -7.48 3.46
CA ASN A 116 -13.97 -7.88 2.77
C ASN A 116 -12.92 -6.79 2.98
N LEU A 117 -11.69 -7.16 3.32
CA LEU A 117 -10.56 -6.28 3.48
C LEU A 117 -9.41 -6.76 2.61
N HIS A 118 -8.83 -5.85 1.82
CA HIS A 118 -7.60 -6.05 1.06
C HIS A 118 -7.63 -7.27 0.11
N GLY A 119 -8.80 -7.55 -0.49
CA GLY A 119 -8.98 -8.65 -1.43
C GLY A 119 -9.30 -10.01 -0.79
N GLY A 120 -9.45 -10.05 0.56
CA GLY A 120 -9.86 -11.27 1.27
C GLY A 120 -8.76 -12.33 1.36
N ASN A 121 -9.17 -13.58 1.51
CA ASN A 121 -8.24 -14.72 1.64
C ASN A 121 -7.45 -15.01 0.37
N ALA A 122 -7.96 -14.59 -0.81
CA ALA A 122 -7.29 -14.69 -2.09
C ALA A 122 -6.44 -13.44 -2.41
N GLY A 123 -6.18 -12.59 -1.42
CA GLY A 123 -5.44 -11.34 -1.57
C GLY A 123 -4.04 -11.52 -2.18
N PHE A 124 -3.62 -10.54 -2.96
CA PHE A 124 -2.38 -10.57 -3.73
C PHE A 124 -1.12 -10.59 -2.87
N HIS A 125 -1.21 -10.15 -1.62
CA HIS A 125 -0.14 -10.18 -0.61
C HIS A 125 0.33 -11.60 -0.26
N LYS A 126 -0.51 -12.62 -0.48
CA LYS A 126 -0.19 -14.04 -0.22
C LYS A 126 0.24 -14.81 -1.47
N ARG A 127 0.32 -14.16 -2.61
CA ARG A 127 0.65 -14.79 -3.89
C ARG A 127 2.14 -14.61 -4.20
N ASN A 128 2.77 -15.66 -4.73
CA ASN A 128 4.11 -15.57 -5.27
C ASN A 128 4.01 -15.15 -6.76
N TRP A 129 4.59 -14.01 -7.12
CA TRP A 129 4.50 -13.41 -8.44
C TRP A 129 5.63 -13.91 -9.34
N ALA A 130 5.35 -14.10 -10.60
CA ALA A 130 6.41 -14.27 -11.59
C ALA A 130 7.17 -12.94 -11.77
N SER A 131 8.46 -13.02 -12.12
CA SER A 131 9.32 -11.83 -12.11
C SER A 131 10.28 -11.78 -13.30
N SER A 132 10.64 -10.55 -13.68
CA SER A 132 11.73 -10.24 -14.60
C SER A 132 12.41 -8.94 -14.15
N THR A 133 13.64 -8.70 -14.61
CA THR A 133 14.42 -7.52 -14.23
C THR A 133 14.97 -6.78 -15.44
N HIS A 134 15.16 -5.47 -15.27
CA HIS A 134 15.92 -4.64 -16.20
C HIS A 134 16.83 -3.68 -15.42
N CYS A 135 18.04 -3.47 -15.91
CA CYS A 135 19.00 -2.56 -15.29
C CYS A 135 19.83 -1.88 -16.37
N ASP A 136 19.97 -0.57 -16.26
CA ASP A 136 20.88 0.26 -17.05
C ASP A 136 21.61 1.27 -16.15
N ASP A 137 22.27 2.28 -16.73
CA ASP A 137 23.01 3.28 -15.96
C ASP A 137 22.09 4.26 -15.22
N GLN A 138 20.81 4.37 -15.60
CA GLN A 138 19.85 5.35 -15.05
C GLN A 138 18.90 4.74 -14.04
N SER A 139 18.52 3.46 -14.24
CA SER A 139 17.50 2.81 -13.44
C SER A 139 17.75 1.31 -13.27
N ALA A 140 17.16 0.77 -12.20
CA ALA A 140 17.06 -0.66 -11.95
C ALA A 140 15.59 -0.99 -11.66
N SER A 141 15.03 -2.00 -12.33
CA SER A 141 13.62 -2.36 -12.16
C SER A 141 13.38 -3.84 -11.99
N VAL A 142 12.33 -4.16 -11.24
CA VAL A 142 11.75 -5.50 -11.09
C VAL A 142 10.31 -5.43 -11.56
N THR A 143 9.99 -6.19 -12.57
CA THR A 143 8.61 -6.36 -13.05
C THR A 143 8.05 -7.67 -12.50
N LEU A 144 6.94 -7.56 -11.79
CA LEU A 144 6.19 -8.66 -11.21
C LEU A 144 4.89 -8.85 -12.00
N THR A 145 4.51 -10.11 -12.27
CA THR A 145 3.26 -10.42 -12.98
C THR A 145 2.44 -11.45 -12.22
N LEU A 146 1.12 -11.26 -12.23
CA LEU A 146 0.17 -12.14 -11.56
C LEU A 146 -1.08 -12.30 -12.43
N LEU A 147 -1.62 -13.52 -12.47
CA LEU A 147 -2.96 -13.82 -13.02
C LEU A 147 -3.89 -14.14 -11.85
N SER A 148 -5.04 -13.49 -11.82
CA SER A 148 -6.13 -13.74 -10.88
C SER A 148 -7.35 -14.17 -11.65
N GLY A 149 -7.86 -15.38 -11.38
CA GLY A 149 -8.93 -16.03 -12.15
C GLY A 149 -10.31 -15.43 -11.88
N ASP A 150 -11.23 -15.63 -12.84
CA ASP A 150 -12.65 -15.28 -12.68
C ASP A 150 -13.25 -16.02 -11.48
N GLY A 151 -13.87 -15.27 -10.55
CA GLY A 151 -14.44 -15.81 -9.32
C GLY A 151 -13.46 -15.96 -8.16
N GLU A 152 -12.16 -15.67 -8.35
CA GLU A 152 -11.18 -15.69 -7.25
C GLU A 152 -11.56 -14.67 -6.18
N GLY A 153 -11.66 -15.09 -4.90
CA GLY A 153 -12.15 -14.27 -3.80
C GLY A 153 -13.57 -13.73 -3.98
N GLY A 154 -14.34 -14.25 -4.95
CA GLY A 154 -15.68 -13.80 -5.32
C GLY A 154 -15.71 -12.69 -6.38
N PHE A 155 -14.57 -12.16 -6.82
CA PHE A 155 -14.50 -11.10 -7.82
C PHE A 155 -14.68 -11.62 -9.25
N PRO A 156 -15.45 -10.92 -10.13
CA PRO A 156 -15.60 -11.31 -11.52
C PRO A 156 -14.37 -11.00 -12.39
N GLY A 157 -14.23 -11.73 -13.48
CA GLY A 157 -13.26 -11.52 -14.53
C GLY A 157 -11.87 -12.12 -14.25
N ASN A 158 -11.22 -12.55 -15.33
CA ASN A 158 -9.80 -12.87 -15.30
C ASN A 158 -9.00 -11.57 -15.32
N VAL A 159 -8.12 -11.36 -14.35
CA VAL A 159 -7.32 -10.14 -14.24
C VAL A 159 -5.85 -10.47 -14.40
N ALA A 160 -5.22 -9.86 -15.40
CA ALA A 160 -3.77 -9.90 -15.58
C ALA A 160 -3.16 -8.61 -15.03
N VAL A 161 -2.24 -8.75 -14.07
CA VAL A 161 -1.59 -7.63 -13.37
C VAL A 161 -0.10 -7.63 -13.68
N THR A 162 0.43 -6.45 -13.97
CA THR A 162 1.86 -6.18 -14.07
C THR A 162 2.19 -5.04 -13.11
N ALA A 163 3.09 -5.30 -12.16
CA ALA A 163 3.60 -4.33 -11.20
C ALA A 163 5.10 -4.14 -11.40
N CYS A 164 5.54 -2.94 -11.75
CA CYS A 164 6.94 -2.62 -12.01
C CYS A 164 7.46 -1.67 -10.94
N TYR A 165 8.37 -2.14 -10.11
CA TYR A 165 9.17 -1.30 -9.23
C TYR A 165 10.41 -0.80 -9.96
N THR A 166 10.67 0.50 -9.90
CA THR A 166 11.85 1.12 -10.51
C THR A 166 12.53 2.06 -9.52
N LEU A 167 13.80 1.83 -9.25
CA LEU A 167 14.69 2.73 -8.52
C LEU A 167 15.56 3.49 -9.52
N ASN A 168 15.68 4.83 -9.35
CA ASN A 168 16.55 5.67 -10.16
C ASN A 168 17.68 6.32 -9.35
N ASN A 169 18.55 7.11 -10.01
CA ASN A 169 19.65 7.82 -9.36
C ASN A 169 19.22 9.10 -8.62
N ASP A 170 17.96 9.53 -8.73
CA ASP A 170 17.41 10.66 -7.99
C ASP A 170 16.79 10.24 -6.65
N ASN A 171 17.06 9.00 -6.20
CA ASN A 171 16.49 8.38 -5.01
C ASN A 171 14.96 8.25 -5.08
N GLU A 172 14.41 8.04 -6.25
CA GLU A 172 13.00 7.79 -6.44
C GLU A 172 12.75 6.29 -6.63
N LEU A 173 11.84 5.74 -5.84
CA LEU A 173 11.23 4.42 -6.02
C LEU A 173 9.83 4.60 -6.56
N SER A 174 9.58 4.19 -7.79
CA SER A 174 8.24 4.15 -8.37
C SER A 174 7.70 2.73 -8.40
N LEU A 175 6.38 2.60 -8.20
CA LEU A 175 5.59 1.40 -8.46
C LEU A 175 4.54 1.77 -9.50
N HIS A 176 4.66 1.18 -10.68
CA HIS A 176 3.68 1.32 -11.75
C HIS A 176 2.89 0.03 -11.89
N ILE A 177 1.57 0.07 -11.69
CA ILE A 177 0.70 -1.11 -11.82
C ILE A 177 -0.24 -0.92 -12.99
N LYS A 178 -0.23 -1.90 -13.91
CA LYS A 178 -1.20 -2.04 -14.99
C LYS A 178 -2.00 -3.31 -14.78
N ALA A 179 -3.32 -3.21 -14.98
CA ALA A 179 -4.18 -4.39 -14.93
C ALA A 179 -5.21 -4.36 -16.06
N THR A 180 -5.37 -5.52 -16.70
CA THR A 180 -6.39 -5.77 -17.72
C THR A 180 -7.35 -6.84 -17.22
N THR A 181 -8.56 -6.83 -17.75
CA THR A 181 -9.61 -7.81 -17.41
C THR A 181 -10.40 -8.21 -18.65
N ASP A 182 -11.02 -9.39 -18.62
CA ASP A 182 -11.95 -9.85 -19.66
C ASP A 182 -13.43 -9.55 -19.35
N LYS A 183 -13.73 -9.12 -18.10
CA LYS A 183 -15.07 -8.71 -17.65
C LYS A 183 -14.96 -7.48 -16.74
N PRO A 184 -16.00 -6.62 -16.67
CA PRO A 184 -16.02 -5.54 -15.69
C PRO A 184 -15.81 -6.06 -14.28
N THR A 185 -14.89 -5.41 -13.52
CA THR A 185 -14.54 -5.78 -12.14
C THR A 185 -14.02 -4.56 -11.39
N PRO A 186 -14.30 -4.42 -10.08
CA PRO A 186 -13.65 -3.39 -9.28
C PRO A 186 -12.19 -3.74 -9.04
N LEU A 187 -11.29 -2.78 -9.29
CA LEU A 187 -9.87 -2.89 -8.98
C LEU A 187 -9.40 -1.64 -8.24
N SER A 188 -8.67 -1.86 -7.17
CA SER A 188 -7.94 -0.83 -6.40
C SER A 188 -6.72 -1.50 -5.80
N PHE A 189 -5.53 -1.09 -6.20
CA PHE A 189 -4.31 -1.60 -5.59
C PHE A 189 -3.70 -0.53 -4.70
N THR A 190 -2.91 -0.96 -3.72
CA THR A 190 -2.04 -0.08 -2.93
C THR A 190 -0.77 -0.80 -2.53
N GLN A 191 0.21 -0.04 -2.06
CA GLN A 191 1.45 -0.53 -1.48
C GLN A 191 1.43 -0.25 0.03
N HIS A 192 1.51 -1.31 0.85
CA HIS A 192 1.27 -1.24 2.29
C HIS A 192 2.59 -1.18 3.10
N ALA A 193 3.53 -0.30 2.70
CA ALA A 193 4.78 -0.11 3.43
C ALA A 193 4.55 0.65 4.74
N TYR A 194 5.21 0.18 5.79
CA TYR A 194 5.23 0.78 7.13
C TYR A 194 6.47 1.64 7.28
N PHE A 195 6.35 2.93 6.98
CA PHE A 195 7.47 3.87 6.98
C PHE A 195 7.91 4.27 8.40
N THR A 196 9.23 4.36 8.61
CA THR A 196 9.88 4.81 9.84
C THR A 196 11.13 5.63 9.50
N LEU A 197 10.95 6.94 9.21
CA LEU A 197 12.05 7.82 8.83
C LEU A 197 12.84 8.32 10.04
N SER A 198 12.19 8.49 11.18
CA SER A 198 12.81 8.88 12.46
C SER A 198 13.51 7.67 13.13
N ASN A 199 14.47 7.94 14.01
CA ASN A 199 15.03 6.95 14.94
C ASN A 199 14.19 6.80 16.21
N ASP A 200 13.19 7.68 16.40
CA ASP A 200 12.25 7.54 17.51
C ASP A 200 11.43 6.24 17.37
N SER A 201 11.03 5.70 18.51
CA SER A 201 10.17 4.50 18.55
C SER A 201 8.71 4.79 18.19
N SER A 202 8.33 6.07 18.07
CA SER A 202 6.99 6.54 17.69
C SER A 202 7.07 7.46 16.49
N VAL A 203 6.02 7.47 15.68
CA VAL A 203 5.87 8.42 14.53
C VAL A 203 5.40 9.80 14.96
N GLU A 204 5.14 10.04 16.26
CA GLU A 204 4.56 11.29 16.75
C GLU A 204 5.45 12.52 16.48
N SER A 205 6.79 12.36 16.53
CA SER A 205 7.75 13.43 16.21
C SER A 205 7.88 13.72 14.71
N THR A 206 7.40 12.80 13.88
CA THR A 206 7.45 12.92 12.42
C THR A 206 6.51 14.01 11.94
N VAL A 207 6.99 14.83 10.99
CA VAL A 207 6.19 15.89 10.36
C VAL A 207 5.55 15.33 9.09
N LEU A 208 4.25 15.57 8.94
CA LEU A 208 3.44 15.13 7.82
C LEU A 208 2.74 16.30 7.15
N THR A 209 2.64 16.24 5.82
CA THR A 209 1.75 17.08 5.01
C THR A 209 0.93 16.19 4.11
N ILE A 210 -0.36 16.47 3.93
CA ILE A 210 -1.26 15.77 2.99
C ILE A 210 -2.05 16.82 2.20
N ALA A 211 -2.04 16.70 0.87
CA ALA A 211 -2.75 17.60 -0.03
C ALA A 211 -4.24 17.22 -0.15
N ALA A 212 -4.98 17.37 0.94
CA ALA A 212 -6.40 17.03 1.03
C ALA A 212 -7.14 18.05 1.90
N ASP A 213 -8.39 18.36 1.54
CA ASP A 213 -9.28 19.23 2.30
C ASP A 213 -10.34 18.45 3.09
N GLU A 214 -10.49 17.16 2.79
CA GLU A 214 -11.50 16.28 3.35
C GLU A 214 -10.95 14.88 3.59
N VAL A 215 -11.58 14.16 4.54
CA VAL A 215 -11.46 12.71 4.72
C VAL A 215 -12.83 12.08 4.50
N THR A 216 -12.87 10.80 4.11
CA THR A 216 -14.14 10.06 4.09
C THR A 216 -14.60 9.81 5.52
N ASP A 217 -15.86 10.13 5.83
CA ASP A 217 -16.46 9.75 7.11
C ASP A 217 -16.73 8.23 7.13
N ALA A 218 -16.57 7.61 8.28
CA ALA A 218 -16.70 6.18 8.44
C ALA A 218 -17.45 5.81 9.74
N ASP A 219 -18.12 4.67 9.72
CA ASP A 219 -18.79 4.12 10.87
C ASP A 219 -17.80 3.43 11.85
N SER A 220 -18.34 2.80 12.89
CA SER A 220 -17.56 2.09 13.91
C SER A 220 -16.79 0.86 13.40
N THR A 221 -17.07 0.42 12.18
CA THR A 221 -16.38 -0.69 11.52
C THR A 221 -15.34 -0.20 10.53
N LEU A 222 -15.11 1.11 10.47
CA LEU A 222 -14.23 1.82 9.51
C LEU A 222 -14.71 1.68 8.07
N LEU A 223 -16.02 1.47 7.88
CA LEU A 223 -16.63 1.47 6.55
C LEU A 223 -17.15 2.87 6.24
N PRO A 224 -16.81 3.48 5.06
CA PRO A 224 -17.36 4.77 4.70
C PRO A 224 -18.89 4.78 4.63
N ASN A 225 -19.49 5.79 5.29
CA ASN A 225 -20.94 6.01 5.23
C ASN A 225 -21.37 6.74 3.94
N GLY A 226 -20.39 7.31 3.19
CA GLY A 226 -20.61 8.05 1.96
C GLY A 226 -20.44 9.56 2.10
N GLU A 227 -20.28 10.06 3.31
CA GLU A 227 -20.09 11.48 3.59
C GLU A 227 -18.60 11.83 3.65
N PHE A 228 -18.30 13.14 3.58
CA PHE A 228 -16.95 13.69 3.71
C PHE A 228 -16.90 14.64 4.90
N VAL A 229 -15.77 14.62 5.61
CA VAL A 229 -15.49 15.52 6.74
C VAL A 229 -14.36 16.45 6.36
N ALA A 230 -14.60 17.76 6.46
CA ALA A 230 -13.56 18.77 6.25
C ALA A 230 -12.46 18.64 7.30
N VAL A 231 -11.19 18.72 6.89
CA VAL A 231 -10.05 18.52 7.79
C VAL A 231 -9.78 19.73 8.70
N ASN A 232 -10.22 20.94 8.35
CA ASN A 232 -9.92 22.15 9.10
C ASN A 232 -10.47 22.07 10.54
N ASP A 233 -9.68 22.53 11.50
CA ASP A 233 -9.98 22.51 12.95
C ASP A 233 -10.24 21.10 13.51
N THR A 234 -9.66 20.05 12.88
CA THR A 234 -9.75 18.65 13.31
C THR A 234 -8.36 18.02 13.44
N PRO A 235 -8.22 16.85 14.09
CA PRO A 235 -6.96 16.10 14.10
C PRO A 235 -6.44 15.71 12.70
N PHE A 236 -7.30 15.76 11.69
CA PHE A 236 -6.96 15.37 10.32
C PHE A 236 -6.31 16.48 9.49
N ASP A 237 -6.10 17.70 10.03
CA ASP A 237 -5.54 18.81 9.28
C ASP A 237 -4.01 18.73 9.11
N PHE A 238 -3.58 18.10 8.02
CA PHE A 238 -2.19 18.05 7.58
C PHE A 238 -1.95 18.87 6.29
N ARG A 239 -2.74 19.89 6.01
CA ARG A 239 -2.56 20.75 4.82
C ARG A 239 -1.26 21.59 4.88
N VAL A 240 -0.70 21.74 6.06
CA VAL A 240 0.61 22.38 6.31
C VAL A 240 1.50 21.42 7.11
N PRO A 241 2.85 21.55 7.04
CA PRO A 241 3.75 20.69 7.79
C PRO A 241 3.41 20.68 9.28
N THR A 242 2.98 19.52 9.80
CA THR A 242 2.51 19.36 11.17
C THR A 242 3.02 18.06 11.76
N GLN A 243 3.53 18.10 12.99
CA GLN A 243 3.89 16.87 13.71
C GLN A 243 2.64 16.02 13.97
N ILE A 244 2.75 14.72 13.69
CA ILE A 244 1.63 13.78 13.85
C ILE A 244 1.10 13.82 15.29
N GLY A 245 1.99 13.73 16.28
CA GLY A 245 1.60 13.77 17.70
C GLY A 245 0.93 15.07 18.14
N LYS A 246 1.27 16.20 17.52
CA LYS A 246 0.61 17.48 17.83
C LYS A 246 -0.89 17.42 17.54
N ASN A 247 -1.27 16.99 16.33
CA ASN A 247 -2.68 16.89 15.99
C ASN A 247 -3.41 15.82 16.82
N MET A 248 -2.72 14.74 17.17
CA MET A 248 -3.29 13.68 17.99
C MET A 248 -3.68 14.15 19.40
N HIS A 249 -2.88 15.04 19.99
CA HIS A 249 -3.01 15.42 21.41
C HIS A 249 -3.65 16.79 21.62
N ASP A 250 -3.43 17.74 20.69
CA ASP A 250 -3.84 19.12 20.86
C ASP A 250 -5.23 19.42 20.27
N MET A 251 -5.71 18.59 19.34
CA MET A 251 -7.00 18.80 18.68
C MET A 251 -8.13 18.12 19.45
N PRO A 252 -9.37 18.68 19.41
CA PRO A 252 -10.52 18.01 19.98
C PRO A 252 -10.68 16.62 19.40
N SER A 253 -10.82 15.62 20.28
CA SER A 253 -11.05 14.25 19.84
C SER A 253 -12.36 14.14 19.04
N SER A 254 -12.33 13.34 17.98
CA SER A 254 -13.55 12.94 17.26
C SER A 254 -13.84 11.47 17.52
N GLU A 255 -15.12 11.10 17.46
CA GLU A 255 -15.53 9.70 17.63
C GLU A 255 -14.80 8.78 16.65
N LEU A 256 -14.60 9.26 15.41
CA LEU A 256 -13.87 8.56 14.37
C LEU A 256 -12.38 8.32 14.74
N PHE A 257 -11.74 9.32 15.38
CA PHE A 257 -10.35 9.23 15.80
C PHE A 257 -10.16 8.30 17.01
N GLU A 258 -11.05 8.38 18.01
CA GLU A 258 -10.96 7.57 19.25
C GLU A 258 -11.09 6.07 18.99
N LYS A 259 -11.91 5.68 18.02
CA LYS A 259 -12.16 4.26 17.70
C LYS A 259 -10.92 3.50 17.26
N VAL A 260 -9.98 4.17 16.59
CA VAL A 260 -8.77 3.51 16.04
C VAL A 260 -7.54 3.74 16.92
N GLY A 261 -7.60 4.64 17.89
CA GLY A 261 -6.48 4.96 18.77
C GLY A 261 -5.30 5.58 18.01
N GLY A 262 -5.57 6.37 16.98
CA GLY A 262 -4.63 7.01 16.08
C GLY A 262 -5.27 7.29 14.73
N TYR A 263 -4.50 7.26 13.64
CA TYR A 263 -5.02 7.45 12.29
C TYR A 263 -5.26 6.10 11.60
N ASP A 264 -6.37 5.98 10.91
CA ASP A 264 -6.72 4.95 9.92
C ASP A 264 -7.83 5.52 9.01
N HIS A 265 -7.47 6.56 8.22
CA HIS A 265 -8.45 7.40 7.53
C HIS A 265 -8.06 7.60 6.07
N ASN A 266 -9.06 7.56 5.18
CA ASN A 266 -8.86 7.86 3.77
C ASN A 266 -9.04 9.36 3.51
N TYR A 267 -7.98 10.00 3.07
CA TYR A 267 -7.94 11.40 2.63
C TYR A 267 -8.37 11.52 1.18
N VAL A 268 -9.22 12.51 0.88
CA VAL A 268 -9.65 12.86 -0.47
C VAL A 268 -8.58 13.75 -1.09
N LEU A 269 -7.72 13.17 -1.92
CA LEU A 269 -6.59 13.88 -2.49
C LEU A 269 -7.02 14.97 -3.49
N ARG A 270 -6.39 16.15 -3.39
CA ARG A 270 -6.50 17.15 -4.44
C ARG A 270 -5.89 16.59 -5.71
N GLN A 271 -6.68 16.60 -6.79
CA GLN A 271 -6.19 16.15 -8.09
C GLN A 271 -5.11 17.14 -8.58
N SER A 272 -3.92 16.63 -8.79
CA SER A 272 -2.79 17.36 -9.37
C SER A 272 -2.22 16.56 -10.54
N ALA A 273 -1.49 17.22 -11.42
CA ALA A 273 -0.87 16.57 -12.60
C ALA A 273 0.38 15.73 -12.23
N ASN A 274 0.43 15.08 -11.07
CA ASN A 274 1.60 14.35 -10.53
C ASN A 274 2.90 15.19 -10.44
N THR A 275 2.79 16.51 -10.54
CA THR A 275 3.94 17.42 -10.46
C THR A 275 4.17 17.96 -9.04
N GLN A 276 3.15 17.83 -8.18
CA GLN A 276 3.22 18.20 -6.77
C GLN A 276 3.00 16.97 -5.90
N PRO A 277 3.72 16.82 -4.78
CA PRO A 277 3.50 15.70 -3.89
C PRO A 277 2.11 15.76 -3.26
N GLN A 278 1.44 14.61 -3.19
CA GLN A 278 0.19 14.44 -2.47
C GLN A 278 0.40 14.30 -0.96
N ALA A 279 1.58 13.81 -0.55
CA ALA A 279 2.00 13.80 0.84
C ALA A 279 3.51 13.98 0.95
N GLU A 280 3.95 14.53 2.09
CA GLU A 280 5.37 14.64 2.45
C GLU A 280 5.54 14.25 3.91
N VAL A 281 6.53 13.40 4.17
CA VAL A 281 6.92 12.95 5.51
C VAL A 281 8.36 13.36 5.75
N SER A 282 8.65 13.99 6.90
CA SER A 282 10.02 14.35 7.27
C SER A 282 10.33 14.07 8.74
N ALA A 283 11.60 13.70 9.00
CA ALA A 283 12.12 13.43 10.32
C ALA A 283 13.39 14.25 10.55
N SER A 284 13.36 15.14 11.54
CA SER A 284 14.45 16.10 11.79
C SER A 284 15.71 15.45 12.35
N ASP A 285 15.57 14.35 13.08
CA ASP A 285 16.68 13.62 13.74
C ASP A 285 17.57 12.88 12.73
N THR A 286 16.99 12.42 11.62
CA THR A 286 17.69 11.76 10.53
C THR A 286 17.95 12.68 9.33
N GLY A 287 17.26 13.83 9.27
CA GLY A 287 17.25 14.73 8.10
C GLY A 287 16.52 14.18 6.90
N LEU A 288 15.88 13.02 7.01
CA LEU A 288 15.18 12.37 5.89
C LEU A 288 13.83 13.00 5.59
N THR A 289 13.55 13.11 4.31
CA THR A 289 12.25 13.50 3.77
C THR A 289 11.85 12.53 2.67
N MET A 290 10.59 12.10 2.69
CA MET A 290 9.95 11.31 1.64
C MET A 290 8.75 12.07 1.08
N LYS A 291 8.70 12.26 -0.23
CA LYS A 291 7.55 12.81 -0.96
C LYS A 291 6.83 11.70 -1.68
N LEU A 292 5.52 11.69 -1.56
CA LEU A 292 4.66 10.72 -2.23
C LEU A 292 3.88 11.40 -3.37
N TYR A 293 3.90 10.77 -4.54
CA TYR A 293 3.16 11.18 -5.73
C TYR A 293 2.30 10.00 -6.20
N THR A 294 1.08 10.31 -6.65
CA THR A 294 0.17 9.30 -7.21
C THR A 294 -0.87 9.94 -8.12
N ASN A 295 -1.42 9.15 -9.04
CA ASN A 295 -2.58 9.50 -9.86
C ASN A 295 -3.89 8.98 -9.27
N LEU A 296 -3.86 8.38 -8.06
CA LEU A 296 -5.04 7.85 -7.39
C LEU A 296 -5.80 8.94 -6.61
N PRO A 297 -7.11 8.78 -6.42
CA PRO A 297 -7.96 9.82 -5.83
C PRO A 297 -7.89 9.91 -4.30
N GLY A 298 -7.43 8.86 -3.62
CA GLY A 298 -7.42 8.75 -2.17
C GLY A 298 -6.06 8.34 -1.62
N LEU A 299 -5.87 8.63 -0.34
CA LEU A 299 -4.70 8.24 0.44
C LEU A 299 -5.15 7.76 1.82
N GLN A 300 -4.99 6.48 2.10
CA GLN A 300 -5.13 5.99 3.48
C GLN A 300 -3.90 6.41 4.27
N PHE A 301 -4.10 7.11 5.37
CA PHE A 301 -3.09 7.38 6.38
C PHE A 301 -3.38 6.54 7.61
N TYR A 302 -2.43 5.66 7.95
CA TYR A 302 -2.52 4.71 9.06
C TYR A 302 -1.25 4.80 9.91
N THR A 303 -1.39 4.84 11.25
CA THR A 303 -0.27 5.00 12.18
C THR A 303 0.17 3.69 12.85
N GLY A 304 -0.15 2.54 12.25
CA GLY A 304 0.29 1.26 12.77
C GLY A 304 -0.29 0.93 14.16
N ASN A 305 -1.57 1.24 14.39
CA ASN A 305 -2.28 1.12 15.68
C ASN A 305 -2.46 -0.34 16.15
N LEU A 306 -1.56 -1.23 15.73
CA LEU A 306 -1.58 -2.64 16.13
C LEU A 306 -1.42 -2.74 17.66
N LYS A 307 -2.32 -3.49 18.30
CA LYS A 307 -2.36 -3.70 19.77
C LYS A 307 -1.13 -4.44 20.33
N THR A 308 -0.09 -4.62 19.54
CA THR A 308 1.16 -5.29 19.89
C THR A 308 2.28 -4.28 20.09
N GLN A 309 3.22 -4.57 20.93
CA GLN A 309 4.39 -3.90 21.54
C GLN A 309 5.02 -2.67 20.85
N GLN A 310 4.60 -2.24 19.66
CA GLN A 310 5.08 -1.07 18.92
C GLN A 310 3.91 -0.28 18.34
N GLN A 311 2.99 0.15 19.21
CA GLN A 311 1.95 1.09 18.81
C GLN A 311 2.61 2.36 18.24
N MET A 312 2.15 2.77 17.05
CA MET A 312 2.64 3.99 16.35
C MET A 312 4.14 4.00 16.02
N GLY A 313 4.79 2.85 15.93
CA GLY A 313 6.20 2.78 15.54
C GLY A 313 6.48 2.98 14.04
N ALA A 314 5.43 3.06 13.22
CA ALA A 314 5.51 3.30 11.79
C ALA A 314 4.22 3.89 11.27
N LEU A 315 4.25 4.46 10.06
CA LEU A 315 3.07 4.97 9.36
C LEU A 315 2.96 4.35 7.97
N CYS A 316 1.72 4.15 7.51
CA CYS A 316 1.41 3.78 6.15
C CYS A 316 0.80 4.97 5.42
N LEU A 317 1.21 5.16 4.18
CA LEU A 317 0.60 6.07 3.22
C LEU A 317 0.25 5.26 1.98
N GLU A 318 -1.04 4.98 1.81
CA GLU A 318 -1.55 4.01 0.86
C GLU A 318 -2.45 4.70 -0.17
N PRO A 319 -1.90 5.12 -1.33
CA PRO A 319 -2.72 5.64 -2.42
C PRO A 319 -3.68 4.56 -2.91
N GLN A 320 -4.97 4.92 -3.08
CA GLN A 320 -6.02 3.96 -3.41
C GLN A 320 -7.26 4.64 -4.03
N PHE A 321 -8.18 3.86 -4.59
CA PHE A 321 -9.58 4.28 -4.68
C PHE A 321 -10.19 4.28 -3.28
N PHE A 322 -11.24 5.09 -3.06
CA PHE A 322 -11.81 5.18 -1.72
C PHE A 322 -12.35 3.82 -1.25
N PRO A 323 -12.25 3.49 0.04
CA PRO A 323 -12.86 2.28 0.57
C PRO A 323 -14.34 2.21 0.21
N ASP A 324 -14.84 1.02 -0.14
CA ASP A 324 -16.22 0.73 -0.51
C ASP A 324 -16.74 1.48 -1.77
N SER A 325 -15.86 2.00 -2.65
CA SER A 325 -16.29 2.68 -3.88
C SER A 325 -17.25 1.85 -4.76
N PRO A 326 -17.15 0.50 -4.87
CA PRO A 326 -18.12 -0.28 -5.64
C PRO A 326 -19.56 -0.11 -5.18
N ASN A 327 -19.79 0.24 -3.90
CA ASN A 327 -21.10 0.45 -3.26
C ASN A 327 -21.48 1.92 -3.10
N LYS A 328 -20.66 2.86 -3.54
CA LYS A 328 -20.86 4.30 -3.39
C LYS A 328 -20.81 4.99 -4.77
N PRO A 329 -21.95 5.16 -5.45
CA PRO A 329 -21.98 5.67 -6.85
C PRO A 329 -21.37 7.06 -7.05
N HIS A 330 -21.25 7.87 -5.98
CA HIS A 330 -20.65 9.22 -6.01
C HIS A 330 -19.15 9.23 -5.69
N PHE A 331 -18.57 8.09 -5.30
CA PHE A 331 -17.13 7.93 -5.13
C PHE A 331 -16.45 7.74 -6.49
N PRO A 332 -15.13 7.95 -6.56
CA PRO A 332 -14.37 7.71 -7.80
C PRO A 332 -14.61 6.30 -8.34
N ASN A 333 -14.85 6.22 -9.65
CA ASN A 333 -15.13 4.96 -10.32
C ASN A 333 -13.89 4.03 -10.30
N CYS A 334 -14.01 2.87 -9.68
CA CYS A 334 -12.99 1.84 -9.58
C CYS A 334 -13.23 0.64 -10.50
N ILE A 335 -14.27 0.70 -11.36
CA ILE A 335 -14.61 -0.40 -12.26
C ILE A 335 -13.71 -0.36 -13.49
N VAL A 336 -12.93 -1.41 -13.65
CA VAL A 336 -12.08 -1.67 -14.80
C VAL A 336 -12.84 -2.55 -15.78
N THR A 337 -12.71 -2.27 -17.07
CA THR A 337 -13.38 -3.02 -18.15
C THR A 337 -12.35 -3.47 -19.19
N PRO A 338 -12.70 -4.42 -20.11
CA PRO A 338 -11.79 -4.80 -21.19
C PRO A 338 -11.29 -3.61 -22.03
N ASP A 339 -12.14 -2.58 -22.19
CA ASP A 339 -11.83 -1.38 -22.99
C ASP A 339 -11.16 -0.25 -22.19
N SER A 340 -11.14 -0.37 -20.85
CA SER A 340 -10.56 0.66 -19.95
C SER A 340 -9.72 -0.02 -18.87
N PRO A 341 -8.46 -0.39 -19.19
CA PRO A 341 -7.55 -1.01 -18.25
C PRO A 341 -7.16 -0.05 -17.12
N LEU A 342 -6.74 -0.60 -15.98
CA LEU A 342 -6.15 0.17 -14.90
C LEU A 342 -4.72 0.56 -15.26
N ASP A 343 -4.38 1.83 -14.97
CA ASP A 343 -3.02 2.36 -15.06
C ASP A 343 -2.80 3.28 -13.83
N MET A 344 -2.02 2.81 -12.86
CA MET A 344 -1.77 3.53 -11.62
C MET A 344 -0.30 3.65 -11.31
N GLU A 345 0.07 4.76 -10.67
CA GLU A 345 1.41 5.07 -10.25
C GLU A 345 1.46 5.49 -8.78
N ILE A 346 2.46 4.98 -8.07
CA ILE A 346 2.87 5.43 -6.75
C ILE A 346 4.38 5.70 -6.84
N ARG A 347 4.83 6.90 -6.44
CA ARG A 347 6.24 7.26 -6.47
C ARG A 347 6.66 7.87 -5.12
N TYR A 348 7.70 7.31 -4.55
CA TYR A 348 8.35 7.77 -3.33
C TYR A 348 9.69 8.41 -3.69
N ALA A 349 9.82 9.71 -3.49
CA ALA A 349 11.05 10.46 -3.72
C ALA A 349 11.70 10.80 -2.38
N PHE A 350 12.89 10.25 -2.15
CA PHE A 350 13.63 10.42 -0.90
C PHE A 350 14.71 11.49 -1.05
N SER A 351 14.89 12.29 -0.02
CA SER A 351 15.97 13.26 0.10
C SER A 351 16.47 13.34 1.53
N VAL A 352 17.69 13.89 1.69
CA VAL A 352 18.28 14.13 3.00
C VAL A 352 18.74 15.59 3.09
N THR A 353 18.35 16.27 4.15
CA THR A 353 18.84 17.61 4.49
C THR A 353 20.00 17.46 5.48
N LYS A 354 21.17 18.00 5.15
CA LYS A 354 22.40 17.98 5.98
C LYS A 354 22.44 19.18 6.92
#